data_425800af00213d809e9108921e347057
#
_entry.id   425800af00213d809e9108921e347057
#
_cell.length_a   1.000
_cell.length_b   1.000
_cell.length_c   1.000
_cell.angle_alpha   90.00
_cell.angle_beta   90.00
_cell.angle_gamma   90.00
#
_symmetry.space_group_name_H-M   'P 1'
#
loop_
_entity.id
_entity.type
_entity.pdbx_description
1 polymer ?
#
loop_
_entity_poly.entity_id
_entity_poly.type
_entity_poly.pdbx_seq_one_letter_code
_entity_poly.pdbx_strand_id
1 'polypeptide(L)'
;VQQRKVGSTAFTRMRMALAPARHSSLESAFLGTRIPANTPGDKALKIALDALFAHPNVGPFFGKQMIQRLVTSNPSPAYVARVAAAFNDDGNGVRGNLQAVWEAILLDDEARSRNGLADPKFGRLREPMLRFIQWGRTFGIQSTEGSWKLGDLTNPATQLGQSPLRSPSVFNFFRPGYVPPATMMATSGSLAPEFQIVTESSVSGYLNYMQNVIRNGIFVNTPNLPNNVRNAKGVLDISATYKDELAIVTDAPELVKRLNRLLCAGQLSVATQALMINGLNATRVSATSSDAVKLNRVVWRCLRQGLSH
;
A
#
# COMPACT_ATOMS: atom_id res chain seq x y z
N VAL A 1 21.40 -12.44 19.55
CA VAL A 1 20.99 -11.06 19.20
C VAL A 1 21.99 -10.12 19.85
N GLN A 2 22.73 -9.34 19.04
CA GLN A 2 23.65 -8.33 19.59
C GLN A 2 22.86 -7.27 20.34
N GLN A 3 23.32 -6.94 21.54
CA GLN A 3 22.73 -5.85 22.32
C GLN A 3 22.95 -4.52 21.58
N ARG A 4 21.84 -3.82 21.35
CA ARG A 4 21.82 -2.50 20.74
C ARG A 4 22.51 -1.50 21.67
N LYS A 5 23.60 -0.85 21.21
CA LYS A 5 24.06 0.38 21.85
C LYS A 5 23.08 1.51 21.55
N VAL A 6 22.54 2.13 22.59
CA VAL A 6 21.64 3.28 22.43
C VAL A 6 22.35 4.38 21.62
N GLY A 7 21.71 4.86 20.58
CA GLY A 7 22.24 5.92 19.70
C GLY A 7 23.08 5.46 18.51
N SER A 8 23.37 4.16 18.34
CA SER A 8 24.09 3.64 17.18
C SER A 8 23.15 2.90 16.21
N THR A 9 23.23 3.18 14.92
CA THR A 9 22.54 2.44 13.84
C THR A 9 23.48 1.48 13.09
N ALA A 10 24.74 1.38 13.49
CA ALA A 10 25.73 0.53 12.83
C ALA A 10 25.31 -0.94 12.76
N PHE A 11 24.56 -1.42 13.76
CA PHE A 11 24.05 -2.79 13.82
C PHE A 11 23.04 -3.12 12.70
N THR A 12 22.38 -2.15 12.10
CA THR A 12 21.36 -2.38 11.06
C THR A 12 21.95 -2.92 9.76
N ARG A 13 23.24 -2.75 9.55
CA ARG A 13 23.99 -3.23 8.39
C ARG A 13 24.78 -4.51 8.68
N MET A 14 24.78 -4.99 9.91
CA MET A 14 25.48 -6.21 10.30
C MET A 14 24.57 -7.41 10.15
N ARG A 15 25.12 -8.54 9.73
CA ARG A 15 24.41 -9.81 9.75
C ARG A 15 24.11 -10.21 11.19
N MET A 16 22.93 -10.85 11.38
CA MET A 16 22.62 -11.45 12.68
C MET A 16 23.65 -12.54 13.00
N ALA A 17 24.19 -12.49 14.22
CA ALA A 17 25.12 -13.49 14.71
C ALA A 17 24.40 -14.43 15.69
N LEU A 18 24.67 -15.73 15.55
CA LEU A 18 24.22 -16.72 16.50
C LEU A 18 24.99 -16.53 17.82
N ALA A 19 24.28 -16.64 18.96
CA ALA A 19 24.89 -16.69 20.28
C ALA A 19 24.92 -18.16 20.76
N PRO A 20 26.03 -18.91 20.59
CA PRO A 20 26.05 -20.35 20.85
C PRO A 20 25.64 -20.72 22.27
N ALA A 21 26.05 -19.92 23.26
CA ALA A 21 25.69 -20.12 24.68
C ALA A 21 24.19 -19.97 24.99
N ARG A 22 23.39 -19.46 24.04
CA ARG A 22 21.91 -19.31 24.17
C ARG A 22 21.15 -20.27 23.28
N HIS A 23 21.83 -21.11 22.52
CA HIS A 23 21.22 -22.12 21.69
C HIS A 23 20.93 -23.37 22.53
N SER A 24 19.73 -23.94 22.37
CA SER A 24 19.37 -25.18 23.05
C SER A 24 20.18 -26.36 22.52
N SER A 25 20.72 -27.16 23.41
CA SER A 25 21.39 -28.43 23.08
C SER A 25 20.42 -29.63 23.02
N LEU A 26 19.14 -29.40 23.35
CA LEU A 26 18.13 -30.47 23.36
C LEU A 26 17.67 -30.81 21.94
N GLU A 27 17.24 -32.05 21.77
CA GLU A 27 16.51 -32.46 20.59
C GLU A 27 15.19 -31.70 20.44
N SER A 28 14.83 -31.36 19.20
CA SER A 28 13.51 -30.81 18.88
C SER A 28 12.91 -31.50 17.68
N ALA A 29 11.56 -31.61 17.68
CA ALA A 29 10.80 -32.19 16.57
C ALA A 29 9.59 -31.30 16.26
N PHE A 30 9.32 -31.09 14.96
CA PHE A 30 8.17 -30.32 14.48
C PHE A 30 7.88 -30.71 13.03
N LEU A 31 6.63 -30.72 12.63
CA LEU A 31 6.18 -31.00 11.25
C LEU A 31 6.83 -32.28 10.63
N GLY A 32 7.03 -33.31 11.42
CA GLY A 32 7.68 -34.56 10.97
C GLY A 32 9.20 -34.46 10.81
N THR A 33 9.80 -33.31 11.09
CA THR A 33 11.26 -33.10 11.03
C THR A 33 11.85 -33.17 12.42
N ARG A 34 13.01 -33.86 12.54
CA ARG A 34 13.75 -34.00 13.78
C ARG A 34 15.09 -33.27 13.69
N ILE A 35 15.37 -32.44 14.66
CA ILE A 35 16.69 -31.81 14.85
C ILE A 35 17.36 -32.54 16.04
N PRO A 36 18.42 -33.31 15.80
CA PRO A 36 19.09 -34.06 16.86
C PRO A 36 19.65 -33.16 17.96
N ALA A 37 19.76 -33.72 19.16
CA ALA A 37 20.45 -33.07 20.28
C ALA A 37 21.89 -32.67 19.88
N ASN A 38 22.37 -31.57 20.44
CA ASN A 38 23.70 -30.99 20.21
C ASN A 38 23.97 -30.57 18.73
N THR A 39 22.92 -30.42 17.89
CA THR A 39 23.06 -29.86 16.55
C THR A 39 23.53 -28.40 16.64
N PRO A 40 24.61 -28.00 15.94
CA PRO A 40 25.04 -26.59 15.89
C PRO A 40 23.91 -25.67 15.43
N GLY A 41 23.80 -24.48 16.02
CA GLY A 41 22.65 -23.61 15.83
C GLY A 41 22.41 -23.13 14.39
N ASP A 42 23.46 -22.94 13.62
CA ASP A 42 23.39 -22.63 12.19
C ASP A 42 22.77 -23.79 11.38
N LYS A 43 23.19 -25.04 11.68
CA LYS A 43 22.64 -26.25 11.09
C LYS A 43 21.19 -26.48 11.54
N ALA A 44 20.92 -26.30 12.84
CA ALA A 44 19.55 -26.42 13.37
C ALA A 44 18.59 -25.43 12.69
N LEU A 45 19.00 -24.17 12.52
CA LEU A 45 18.25 -23.16 11.82
C LEU A 45 18.02 -23.55 10.36
N LYS A 46 19.06 -24.05 9.68
CA LYS A 46 18.93 -24.50 8.28
C LYS A 46 17.91 -25.65 8.16
N ILE A 47 17.99 -26.68 8.98
CA ILE A 47 17.05 -27.80 8.99
C ILE A 47 15.61 -27.28 9.22
N ALA A 48 15.43 -26.35 10.14
CA ALA A 48 14.13 -25.78 10.44
C ALA A 48 13.56 -25.00 9.23
N LEU A 49 14.37 -24.15 8.61
CA LEU A 49 13.96 -23.37 7.46
C LEU A 49 13.67 -24.26 6.23
N ASP A 50 14.50 -25.29 5.99
CA ASP A 50 14.28 -26.24 4.90
C ASP A 50 12.97 -27.00 5.08
N ALA A 51 12.67 -27.47 6.30
CA ALA A 51 11.42 -28.16 6.63
C ALA A 51 10.19 -27.26 6.43
N LEU A 52 10.27 -26.00 6.89
CA LEU A 52 9.19 -25.04 6.67
C LEU A 52 9.01 -24.71 5.19
N PHE A 53 10.10 -24.50 4.46
CA PHE A 53 10.06 -24.19 3.03
C PHE A 53 9.50 -25.35 2.20
N ALA A 54 9.84 -26.60 2.56
CA ALA A 54 9.34 -27.78 1.89
C ALA A 54 7.86 -28.09 2.19
N HIS A 55 7.26 -27.46 3.21
CA HIS A 55 5.90 -27.77 3.60
C HIS A 55 4.91 -27.48 2.46
N PRO A 56 3.98 -28.42 2.12
CA PRO A 56 3.11 -28.31 0.96
C PRO A 56 2.18 -27.08 0.98
N ASN A 57 1.85 -26.55 2.15
CA ASN A 57 0.98 -25.40 2.27
C ASN A 57 1.70 -24.04 2.06
N VAL A 58 3.02 -24.00 1.88
CA VAL A 58 3.74 -22.72 1.70
C VAL A 58 3.37 -22.06 0.38
N GLY A 59 3.32 -22.80 -0.72
CA GLY A 59 2.93 -22.28 -2.02
C GLY A 59 1.53 -21.66 -2.02
N PRO A 60 0.48 -22.39 -1.62
CA PRO A 60 -0.88 -21.85 -1.54
C PRO A 60 -1.02 -20.68 -0.55
N PHE A 61 -0.39 -20.76 0.61
CA PHE A 61 -0.44 -19.73 1.62
C PHE A 61 0.22 -18.43 1.13
N PHE A 62 1.45 -18.53 0.64
CA PHE A 62 2.19 -17.39 0.08
C PHE A 62 1.47 -16.79 -1.11
N GLY A 63 1.05 -17.63 -2.08
CA GLY A 63 0.34 -17.21 -3.27
C GLY A 63 -0.95 -16.45 -2.95
N LYS A 64 -1.81 -17.00 -2.08
CA LYS A 64 -3.04 -16.33 -1.65
C LYS A 64 -2.77 -14.98 -1.00
N GLN A 65 -1.80 -14.91 -0.09
CA GLN A 65 -1.43 -13.64 0.58
C GLN A 65 -0.96 -12.58 -0.43
N MET A 66 -0.15 -12.98 -1.41
CA MET A 66 0.37 -12.05 -2.40
C MET A 66 -0.71 -11.62 -3.40
N ILE A 67 -1.60 -12.51 -3.83
CA ILE A 67 -2.76 -12.14 -4.66
C ILE A 67 -3.62 -11.12 -3.92
N GLN A 68 -3.90 -11.33 -2.64
CA GLN A 68 -4.68 -10.40 -1.83
C GLN A 68 -4.02 -9.02 -1.69
N ARG A 69 -2.70 -8.96 -1.70
CA ARG A 69 -1.95 -7.69 -1.62
C ARG A 69 -1.85 -6.98 -2.97
N LEU A 70 -1.82 -7.69 -4.07
CA LEU A 70 -1.50 -7.13 -5.38
C LEU A 70 -2.71 -7.03 -6.31
N VAL A 71 -3.70 -7.92 -6.19
CA VAL A 71 -4.78 -8.06 -7.18
C VAL A 71 -6.16 -7.94 -6.54
N THR A 72 -6.61 -8.94 -5.77
CA THR A 72 -7.98 -9.03 -5.25
C THR A 72 -8.03 -9.64 -3.87
N SER A 73 -8.95 -9.16 -3.02
CA SER A 73 -9.17 -9.71 -1.68
C SER A 73 -9.72 -11.14 -1.70
N ASN A 74 -10.41 -11.51 -2.76
CA ASN A 74 -11.12 -12.79 -2.87
C ASN A 74 -10.69 -13.55 -4.14
N PRO A 75 -9.44 -14.05 -4.20
CA PRO A 75 -8.99 -14.86 -5.34
C PRO A 75 -9.74 -16.18 -5.39
N SER A 76 -10.04 -16.67 -6.60
CA SER A 76 -10.60 -18.00 -6.77
C SER A 76 -9.63 -19.09 -6.30
N PRO A 77 -10.13 -20.26 -5.85
CA PRO A 77 -9.28 -21.39 -5.52
C PRO A 77 -8.40 -21.84 -6.70
N ALA A 78 -8.91 -21.73 -7.93
CA ALA A 78 -8.18 -22.08 -9.14
C ALA A 78 -7.00 -21.12 -9.38
N TYR A 79 -7.17 -19.84 -9.16
CA TYR A 79 -6.09 -18.85 -9.26
C TYR A 79 -4.98 -19.13 -8.23
N VAL A 80 -5.38 -19.36 -6.96
CA VAL A 80 -4.41 -19.72 -5.92
C VAL A 80 -3.66 -21.00 -6.27
N ALA A 81 -4.34 -22.00 -6.86
CA ALA A 81 -3.70 -23.26 -7.29
C ALA A 81 -2.66 -23.04 -8.40
N ARG A 82 -2.94 -22.20 -9.40
CA ARG A 82 -1.98 -21.87 -10.46
C ARG A 82 -0.72 -21.18 -9.91
N VAL A 83 -0.90 -20.23 -9.01
CA VAL A 83 0.22 -19.53 -8.36
C VAL A 83 1.01 -20.49 -7.45
N ALA A 84 0.32 -21.38 -6.73
CA ALA A 84 0.98 -22.41 -5.92
C ALA A 84 1.77 -23.41 -6.77
N ALA A 85 1.28 -23.76 -7.96
CA ALA A 85 2.01 -24.59 -8.90
C ALA A 85 3.33 -23.93 -9.34
N ALA A 86 3.28 -22.64 -9.72
CA ALA A 86 4.47 -21.87 -10.08
C ALA A 86 5.46 -21.68 -8.90
N PHE A 87 4.96 -21.62 -7.66
CA PHE A 87 5.81 -21.65 -6.47
C PHE A 87 6.50 -23.01 -6.28
N ASN A 88 5.79 -24.12 -6.55
CA ASN A 88 6.32 -25.46 -6.35
C ASN A 88 7.33 -25.86 -7.43
N ASP A 89 7.13 -25.38 -8.66
CA ASP A 89 7.98 -25.62 -9.81
C ASP A 89 7.83 -24.45 -10.79
N ASP A 90 8.94 -23.81 -11.09
CA ASP A 90 9.00 -22.69 -12.05
C ASP A 90 9.03 -23.12 -13.54
N GLY A 91 8.83 -24.41 -13.81
CA GLY A 91 8.98 -25.01 -15.12
C GLY A 91 10.39 -25.58 -15.40
N ASN A 92 11.34 -25.34 -14.48
CA ASN A 92 12.71 -25.84 -14.55
C ASN A 92 13.07 -26.73 -13.33
N GLY A 93 12.10 -27.14 -12.55
CA GLY A 93 12.28 -27.91 -11.32
C GLY A 93 12.73 -27.11 -10.10
N VAL A 94 12.66 -25.76 -10.15
CA VAL A 94 13.08 -24.91 -9.03
C VAL A 94 11.86 -24.46 -8.22
N ARG A 95 11.83 -24.89 -6.96
CA ARG A 95 10.83 -24.44 -5.99
C ARG A 95 11.18 -23.07 -5.40
N GLY A 96 10.19 -22.20 -5.28
CA GLY A 96 10.33 -20.89 -4.62
C GLY A 96 11.00 -19.82 -5.48
N ASN A 97 11.04 -20.00 -6.80
CA ASN A 97 11.42 -18.95 -7.72
C ASN A 97 10.37 -17.84 -7.70
N LEU A 98 10.68 -16.74 -6.99
CA LEU A 98 9.73 -15.64 -6.82
C LEU A 98 9.43 -14.90 -8.14
N GLN A 99 10.34 -14.91 -9.12
CA GLN A 99 10.03 -14.32 -10.42
C GLN A 99 8.87 -15.05 -11.08
N ALA A 100 8.92 -16.39 -11.16
CA ALA A 100 7.83 -17.20 -11.71
C ALA A 100 6.51 -17.00 -10.94
N VAL A 101 6.60 -16.83 -9.61
CA VAL A 101 5.42 -16.55 -8.78
C VAL A 101 4.81 -15.19 -9.10
N TRP A 102 5.64 -14.14 -9.26
CA TRP A 102 5.13 -12.82 -9.63
C TRP A 102 4.52 -12.80 -11.02
N GLU A 103 5.12 -13.48 -11.97
CA GLU A 103 4.56 -13.67 -13.31
C GLU A 103 3.22 -14.39 -13.25
N ALA A 104 3.12 -15.48 -12.51
CA ALA A 104 1.88 -16.23 -12.32
C ALA A 104 0.79 -15.41 -11.61
N ILE A 105 1.15 -14.46 -10.74
CA ILE A 105 0.18 -13.56 -10.11
C ILE A 105 -0.28 -12.45 -11.07
N LEU A 106 0.66 -11.75 -11.69
CA LEU A 106 0.36 -10.51 -12.38
C LEU A 106 -0.12 -10.72 -13.82
N LEU A 107 0.21 -11.86 -14.43
CA LEU A 107 -0.16 -12.19 -15.81
C LEU A 107 -1.32 -13.19 -15.90
N ASP A 108 -1.85 -13.66 -14.76
CA ASP A 108 -3.01 -14.56 -14.74
C ASP A 108 -4.24 -13.90 -15.37
N ASP A 109 -5.02 -14.69 -16.09
CA ASP A 109 -6.24 -14.20 -16.73
C ASP A 109 -7.24 -13.63 -15.72
N GLU A 110 -7.35 -14.21 -14.51
CA GLU A 110 -8.22 -13.66 -13.47
C GLU A 110 -7.76 -12.28 -13.00
N ALA A 111 -6.46 -12.00 -13.00
CA ALA A 111 -5.92 -10.68 -12.65
C ALA A 111 -6.14 -9.63 -13.74
N ARG A 112 -6.17 -10.05 -15.01
CA ARG A 112 -6.11 -9.14 -16.18
C ARG A 112 -7.41 -9.05 -16.97
N SER A 113 -8.32 -10.00 -16.80
CA SER A 113 -9.60 -10.02 -17.51
C SER A 113 -10.49 -8.85 -17.12
N ARG A 114 -11.18 -8.28 -18.10
CA ARG A 114 -12.23 -7.29 -17.88
C ARG A 114 -13.44 -7.87 -17.14
N ASN A 115 -13.59 -9.19 -17.06
CA ASN A 115 -14.66 -9.84 -16.32
C ASN A 115 -14.64 -9.47 -14.84
N GLY A 116 -13.45 -9.22 -14.26
CA GLY A 116 -13.34 -8.73 -12.89
C GLY A 116 -14.03 -7.40 -12.64
N LEU A 117 -14.22 -6.54 -13.67
CA LEU A 117 -14.94 -5.27 -13.52
C LEU A 117 -16.45 -5.47 -13.32
N ALA A 118 -17.00 -6.60 -13.74
CA ALA A 118 -18.40 -6.96 -13.58
C ALA A 118 -18.66 -7.80 -12.31
N ASP A 119 -17.63 -8.35 -11.69
CA ASP A 119 -17.74 -9.14 -10.46
C ASP A 119 -17.68 -8.25 -9.22
N PRO A 120 -18.76 -8.13 -8.44
CA PRO A 120 -18.79 -7.29 -7.24
C PRO A 120 -17.85 -7.78 -6.13
N LYS A 121 -17.31 -9.01 -6.22
CA LYS A 121 -16.36 -9.58 -5.27
C LYS A 121 -14.91 -9.40 -5.71
N PHE A 122 -14.66 -8.97 -6.94
CA PHE A 122 -13.32 -8.78 -7.46
C PHE A 122 -12.76 -7.42 -7.04
N GLY A 123 -11.45 -7.41 -6.79
CA GLY A 123 -10.74 -6.21 -6.39
C GLY A 123 -10.46 -6.15 -4.89
N ARG A 124 -9.95 -5.03 -4.45
CA ARG A 124 -9.62 -4.76 -3.04
C ARG A 124 -9.71 -3.27 -2.74
N LEU A 125 -9.97 -2.94 -1.49
CA LEU A 125 -9.86 -1.56 -1.05
C LEU A 125 -8.37 -1.15 -1.06
N ARG A 126 -8.06 -0.04 -1.72
CA ARG A 126 -6.70 0.49 -1.73
C ARG A 126 -6.39 1.14 -0.39
N GLU A 127 -5.28 0.72 0.23
CA GLU A 127 -4.82 1.22 1.51
C GLU A 127 -4.57 2.74 1.46
N PRO A 128 -4.79 3.50 2.56
CA PRO A 128 -4.53 4.93 2.62
C PRO A 128 -3.12 5.32 2.18
N MET A 129 -2.10 4.55 2.61
CA MET A 129 -0.71 4.77 2.19
C MET A 129 -0.52 4.57 0.68
N LEU A 130 -1.17 3.57 0.08
CA LEU A 130 -1.07 3.34 -1.36
C LEU A 130 -1.76 4.44 -2.17
N ARG A 131 -2.90 4.98 -1.68
CA ARG A 131 -3.57 6.13 -2.31
C ARG A 131 -2.70 7.39 -2.23
N PHE A 132 -2.04 7.62 -1.10
CA PHE A 132 -1.10 8.72 -0.93
C PHE A 132 0.09 8.61 -1.92
N ILE A 133 0.70 7.43 -2.04
CA ILE A 133 1.78 7.17 -3.00
C ILE A 133 1.29 7.32 -4.44
N GLN A 134 0.08 6.84 -4.75
CA GLN A 134 -0.51 7.02 -6.08
C GLN A 134 -0.68 8.49 -6.42
N TRP A 135 -1.24 9.29 -5.49
CA TRP A 135 -1.33 10.74 -5.68
C TRP A 135 0.04 11.35 -6.00
N GLY A 136 1.04 11.03 -5.21
CA GLY A 136 2.37 11.57 -5.40
C GLY A 136 2.99 11.21 -6.77
N ARG A 137 2.88 9.95 -7.18
CA ARG A 137 3.38 9.48 -8.48
C ARG A 137 2.60 10.05 -9.66
N THR A 138 1.27 10.13 -9.52
CA THR A 138 0.39 10.59 -10.59
C THR A 138 0.58 12.06 -10.89
N PHE A 139 0.75 12.88 -9.88
CA PHE A 139 0.79 14.34 -10.02
C PHE A 139 2.20 14.93 -9.88
N GLY A 140 3.23 14.09 -9.99
CA GLY A 140 4.62 14.52 -10.05
C GLY A 140 5.09 15.31 -8.83
N ILE A 141 5.00 14.71 -7.64
CA ILE A 141 5.50 15.35 -6.42
C ILE A 141 7.00 15.62 -6.51
N GLN A 142 7.39 16.75 -5.98
CA GLN A 142 8.78 17.19 -5.86
C GLN A 142 9.07 17.59 -4.42
N SER A 143 10.33 17.41 -3.99
CA SER A 143 10.85 17.90 -2.72
C SER A 143 11.78 19.06 -3.01
N THR A 144 11.38 20.27 -2.62
CA THR A 144 12.15 21.51 -2.85
C THR A 144 13.45 21.51 -2.04
N GLU A 145 13.40 20.98 -0.82
CA GLU A 145 14.53 20.91 0.09
C GLU A 145 15.31 19.59 -0.03
N GLY A 146 14.87 18.66 -0.89
CA GLY A 146 15.46 17.32 -1.05
C GLY A 146 15.31 16.42 0.18
N SER A 147 14.51 16.79 1.16
CA SER A 147 14.44 16.09 2.44
C SER A 147 13.56 14.84 2.41
N TRP A 148 12.48 14.85 1.62
CA TRP A 148 11.49 13.76 1.51
C TRP A 148 10.94 13.26 2.85
N LYS A 149 10.90 14.12 3.88
CA LYS A 149 10.44 13.77 5.22
C LYS A 149 8.91 13.85 5.30
N LEU A 150 8.28 12.72 5.54
CA LEU A 150 6.82 12.62 5.70
C LEU A 150 6.38 12.61 7.17
N GLY A 151 7.29 12.31 8.09
CA GLY A 151 6.97 12.10 9.49
C GLY A 151 6.24 10.80 9.76
N ASP A 152 5.56 10.73 10.90
CA ASP A 152 4.72 9.60 11.31
C ASP A 152 3.29 9.83 10.84
N LEU A 153 2.76 8.94 10.03
CA LEU A 153 1.43 9.00 9.42
C LEU A 153 0.44 8.01 10.05
N THR A 154 0.78 7.41 11.21
CA THR A 154 -0.02 6.35 11.84
C THR A 154 -1.25 6.84 12.59
N ASN A 155 -1.39 8.13 12.85
CA ASN A 155 -2.57 8.65 13.55
C ASN A 155 -3.82 8.55 12.66
N PRO A 156 -4.82 7.72 13.02
CA PRO A 156 -6.00 7.53 12.18
C PRO A 156 -6.97 8.72 12.23
N ALA A 157 -6.95 9.53 13.30
CA ALA A 157 -7.87 10.66 13.44
C ALA A 157 -7.44 11.91 12.64
N THR A 158 -6.14 12.03 12.32
CA THR A 158 -5.59 13.25 11.70
C THR A 158 -4.73 13.00 10.47
N GLN A 159 -4.43 11.73 10.16
CA GLN A 159 -3.52 11.34 9.09
C GLN A 159 -4.00 10.07 8.37
N LEU A 160 -3.07 9.24 7.87
CA LEU A 160 -3.40 8.07 7.06
C LEU A 160 -3.80 6.82 7.87
N GLY A 161 -3.54 6.79 9.18
CA GLY A 161 -3.68 5.56 9.97
C GLY A 161 -2.64 4.48 9.63
N GLN A 162 -1.69 4.78 8.75
CA GLN A 162 -0.62 3.89 8.30
C GLN A 162 0.68 4.66 8.10
N SER A 163 1.80 4.01 8.37
CA SER A 163 3.14 4.52 8.01
C SER A 163 4.09 3.35 7.76
N PRO A 164 4.99 3.44 6.77
CA PRO A 164 5.96 2.38 6.50
C PRO A 164 6.76 2.01 7.73
N LEU A 165 6.98 0.72 7.96
CA LEU A 165 7.76 0.15 9.07
C LEU A 165 7.21 0.46 10.48
N ARG A 166 5.93 0.89 10.59
CA ARG A 166 5.28 1.25 11.86
C ARG A 166 4.02 0.46 12.15
N SER A 167 3.92 -0.74 11.59
CA SER A 167 2.78 -1.63 11.91
C SER A 167 2.74 -1.95 13.40
N PRO A 168 1.54 -2.04 14.00
CA PRO A 168 1.38 -2.26 15.44
C PRO A 168 1.79 -3.67 15.87
N SER A 169 1.87 -4.62 14.93
CA SER A 169 2.24 -6.01 15.22
C SER A 169 2.82 -6.70 13.98
N VAL A 170 3.26 -7.95 14.16
CA VAL A 170 3.72 -8.83 13.06
C VAL A 170 2.61 -9.14 12.04
N PHE A 171 1.36 -8.89 12.37
CA PHE A 171 0.22 -9.06 11.47
C PHE A 171 -0.04 -7.85 10.58
N ASN A 172 0.87 -6.88 10.56
CA ASN A 172 0.72 -5.62 9.83
C ASN A 172 -0.40 -4.73 10.42
N PHE A 173 -0.99 -3.87 9.61
CA PHE A 173 -2.09 -2.99 10.02
C PHE A 173 -3.45 -3.68 9.99
N PHE A 174 -3.60 -4.76 9.23
CA PHE A 174 -4.83 -5.54 9.12
C PHE A 174 -4.54 -7.00 8.78
N ARG A 175 -5.45 -7.88 9.18
CA ARG A 175 -5.32 -9.33 8.99
C ARG A 175 -5.85 -9.75 7.62
N PRO A 176 -5.20 -10.72 6.93
CA PRO A 176 -5.61 -11.18 5.61
C PRO A 176 -7.02 -11.78 5.55
N GLY A 177 -7.49 -12.34 6.65
CA GLY A 177 -8.81 -12.96 6.76
C GLY A 177 -9.89 -12.05 7.37
N TYR A 178 -9.66 -10.74 7.49
CA TYR A 178 -10.65 -9.86 8.11
C TYR A 178 -11.89 -9.71 7.25
N VAL A 179 -13.05 -9.75 7.90
CA VAL A 179 -14.37 -9.48 7.34
C VAL A 179 -15.05 -8.45 8.24
N PRO A 180 -15.55 -7.32 7.71
CA PRO A 180 -16.25 -6.34 8.51
C PRO A 180 -17.53 -6.94 9.11
N PRO A 181 -17.71 -6.94 10.44
CA PRO A 181 -18.89 -7.53 11.08
C PRO A 181 -20.15 -6.76 10.72
N ALA A 182 -21.28 -7.46 10.70
CA ALA A 182 -22.62 -6.91 10.43
C ALA A 182 -22.73 -6.18 9.05
N THR A 183 -22.02 -6.66 8.05
CA THR A 183 -22.06 -6.12 6.68
C THR A 183 -22.53 -7.17 5.67
N MET A 184 -22.90 -6.73 4.48
CA MET A 184 -23.19 -7.62 3.34
C MET A 184 -21.95 -8.47 2.97
N MET A 185 -20.74 -7.99 3.20
CA MET A 185 -19.50 -8.75 3.01
C MET A 185 -19.45 -9.94 3.96
N ALA A 186 -19.83 -9.76 5.23
CA ALA A 186 -19.92 -10.85 6.19
C ALA A 186 -20.95 -11.90 5.76
N THR A 187 -22.12 -11.48 5.31
CA THR A 187 -23.18 -12.37 4.83
C THR A 187 -22.76 -13.17 3.60
N SER A 188 -22.00 -12.56 2.68
CA SER A 188 -21.50 -13.21 1.46
C SER A 188 -20.23 -14.02 1.67
N GLY A 189 -19.64 -14.00 2.87
CA GLY A 189 -18.33 -14.63 3.17
C GLY A 189 -17.14 -13.99 2.46
N SER A 190 -17.29 -12.74 1.98
CA SER A 190 -16.23 -12.04 1.27
C SER A 190 -15.23 -11.43 2.23
N LEU A 191 -13.94 -11.67 1.97
CA LEU A 191 -12.85 -11.05 2.73
C LEU A 191 -12.68 -9.59 2.32
N ALA A 192 -12.38 -8.75 3.29
CA ALA A 192 -12.09 -7.33 3.09
C ALA A 192 -11.02 -6.85 4.07
N PRO A 193 -9.76 -7.32 3.92
CA PRO A 193 -8.68 -7.10 4.89
C PRO A 193 -8.47 -5.63 5.24
N GLU A 194 -8.41 -4.76 4.25
CA GLU A 194 -8.13 -3.34 4.41
C GLU A 194 -9.22 -2.58 5.17
N PHE A 195 -10.44 -3.11 5.23
CA PHE A 195 -11.53 -2.50 6.01
C PHE A 195 -11.28 -2.55 7.51
N GLN A 196 -10.35 -3.38 8.00
CA GLN A 196 -10.00 -3.40 9.42
C GLN A 196 -9.45 -2.07 9.93
N ILE A 197 -8.85 -1.26 9.05
CA ILE A 197 -8.33 0.08 9.39
C ILE A 197 -9.27 1.21 8.93
N VAL A 198 -10.46 0.87 8.43
CA VAL A 198 -11.47 1.83 7.99
C VAL A 198 -12.52 1.97 9.10
N THR A 199 -12.41 3.04 9.87
CA THR A 199 -13.31 3.43 10.95
C THR A 199 -13.82 4.84 10.68
N GLU A 200 -14.85 5.28 11.38
CA GLU A 200 -15.38 6.65 11.23
C GLU A 200 -14.30 7.72 11.40
N SER A 201 -13.44 7.57 12.41
CA SER A 201 -12.34 8.50 12.65
C SER A 201 -11.27 8.42 11.58
N SER A 202 -10.91 7.23 11.10
CA SER A 202 -9.86 7.06 10.09
C SER A 202 -10.28 7.59 8.71
N VAL A 203 -11.55 7.47 8.34
CA VAL A 203 -12.07 8.04 7.09
C VAL A 203 -11.99 9.56 7.12
N SER A 204 -12.48 10.17 8.20
CA SER A 204 -12.42 11.63 8.38
C SER A 204 -10.98 12.14 8.44
N GLY A 205 -10.11 11.46 9.19
CA GLY A 205 -8.69 11.78 9.30
C GLY A 205 -7.98 11.72 7.95
N TYR A 206 -8.19 10.64 7.20
CA TYR A 206 -7.64 10.46 5.86
C TYR A 206 -8.07 11.57 4.90
N LEU A 207 -9.39 11.85 4.83
CA LEU A 207 -9.92 12.87 3.92
C LEU A 207 -9.35 14.24 4.24
N ASN A 208 -9.35 14.64 5.50
CA ASN A 208 -8.81 15.92 5.93
C ASN A 208 -7.30 16.03 5.65
N TYR A 209 -6.55 14.98 5.94
CA TYR A 209 -5.12 14.94 5.66
C TYR A 209 -4.82 15.07 4.16
N MET A 210 -5.47 14.25 3.32
CA MET A 210 -5.28 14.30 1.87
C MET A 210 -5.69 15.65 1.28
N GLN A 211 -6.82 16.22 1.71
CA GLN A 211 -7.23 17.56 1.28
C GLN A 211 -6.17 18.62 1.61
N ASN A 212 -5.61 18.55 2.82
CA ASN A 212 -4.57 19.48 3.22
C ASN A 212 -3.29 19.30 2.38
N VAL A 213 -2.83 18.08 2.21
CA VAL A 213 -1.60 17.78 1.46
C VAL A 213 -1.75 18.14 -0.03
N ILE A 214 -2.88 17.80 -0.64
CA ILE A 214 -3.16 18.13 -2.04
C ILE A 214 -3.15 19.64 -2.27
N ARG A 215 -3.70 20.41 -1.31
CA ARG A 215 -3.81 21.86 -1.41
C ARG A 215 -2.52 22.59 -1.06
N ASN A 216 -1.91 22.22 0.05
CA ASN A 216 -0.87 23.01 0.69
C ASN A 216 0.51 22.35 0.59
N GLY A 217 0.59 21.09 0.14
CA GLY A 217 1.81 20.29 0.20
C GLY A 217 2.15 19.84 1.63
N ILE A 218 3.37 19.40 1.82
CA ILE A 218 3.89 18.90 3.10
C ILE A 218 5.01 19.82 3.56
N PHE A 219 4.87 20.32 4.77
CA PHE A 219 5.84 21.20 5.44
C PHE A 219 6.74 20.37 6.33
N VAL A 220 8.02 20.69 6.33
CA VAL A 220 9.01 20.09 7.22
C VAL A 220 9.64 21.15 8.12
N ASN A 221 9.81 20.82 9.38
CA ASN A 221 10.58 21.64 10.30
C ASN A 221 12.05 21.25 10.12
N THR A 222 12.87 22.15 9.63
CA THR A 222 14.32 21.93 9.47
C THR A 222 14.71 20.74 8.58
N PRO A 223 14.56 20.85 7.25
CA PRO A 223 14.87 19.77 6.31
C PRO A 223 16.30 19.25 6.43
N ASN A 224 17.27 20.13 6.72
CA ASN A 224 18.70 19.82 6.76
C ASN A 224 19.27 19.61 8.16
N LEU A 225 18.43 19.66 9.22
CA LEU A 225 18.88 19.50 10.61
C LEU A 225 18.31 18.22 11.23
N PRO A 226 18.90 17.72 12.31
CA PRO A 226 18.34 16.60 13.06
C PRO A 226 16.90 16.84 13.49
N ASN A 227 16.10 15.79 13.60
CA ASN A 227 14.65 15.85 13.90
C ASN A 227 14.32 16.52 15.27
N ASN A 228 15.29 16.71 16.13
CA ASN A 228 15.14 17.39 17.43
C ASN A 228 15.23 18.91 17.35
N VAL A 229 15.65 19.46 16.22
CA VAL A 229 15.71 20.91 15.99
C VAL A 229 14.47 21.31 15.18
N ARG A 230 13.65 22.22 15.72
CA ARG A 230 12.40 22.65 15.09
C ARG A 230 12.43 24.13 14.77
N ASN A 231 12.08 24.51 13.55
CA ASN A 231 11.72 25.87 13.19
C ASN A 231 10.25 26.13 13.53
N ALA A 232 9.95 27.31 14.02
CA ALA A 232 8.59 27.71 14.41
C ALA A 232 7.60 27.72 13.23
N LYS A 233 8.11 27.90 11.99
CA LYS A 233 7.31 27.91 10.76
C LYS A 233 7.88 26.86 9.82
N GLY A 234 7.33 25.71 9.71
CA GLY A 234 7.80 24.70 8.76
C GLY A 234 8.01 25.28 7.34
N VAL A 235 8.95 24.70 6.61
CA VAL A 235 9.23 25.03 5.20
C VAL A 235 8.45 24.06 4.32
N LEU A 236 7.80 24.57 3.26
CA LEU A 236 7.16 23.74 2.27
C LEU A 236 8.23 22.93 1.53
N ASP A 237 8.19 21.61 1.65
CA ASP A 237 9.14 20.72 1.00
C ASP A 237 8.50 19.92 -0.13
N ILE A 238 7.40 19.20 0.15
CA ILE A 238 6.81 18.29 -0.82
C ILE A 238 5.52 18.89 -1.36
N SER A 239 5.44 19.05 -2.69
CA SER A 239 4.24 19.51 -3.38
C SER A 239 4.09 18.81 -4.74
N ALA A 240 2.86 18.72 -5.23
CA ALA A 240 2.58 18.21 -6.57
C ALA A 240 2.59 19.36 -7.59
N THR A 241 3.04 19.05 -8.82
CA THR A 241 3.16 20.06 -9.89
C THR A 241 1.86 20.26 -10.65
N TYR A 242 1.01 19.24 -10.75
CA TYR A 242 -0.23 19.21 -11.55
C TYR A 242 -0.07 19.73 -12.98
N LYS A 243 1.11 19.61 -13.55
CA LYS A 243 1.48 20.22 -14.85
C LYS A 243 0.50 19.86 -15.97
N ASP A 244 0.19 18.58 -16.11
CA ASP A 244 -0.66 18.09 -17.19
C ASP A 244 -2.13 18.48 -16.98
N GLU A 245 -2.58 18.51 -15.72
CA GLU A 245 -3.93 18.90 -15.34
C GLU A 245 -4.14 20.40 -15.54
N LEU A 246 -3.13 21.21 -15.27
CA LEU A 246 -3.15 22.66 -15.51
C LEU A 246 -3.22 23.00 -17.00
N ALA A 247 -2.62 22.17 -17.85
CA ALA A 247 -2.67 22.35 -19.31
C ALA A 247 -4.10 22.23 -19.90
N ILE A 248 -4.95 21.42 -19.25
CA ILE A 248 -6.34 21.15 -19.68
C ILE A 248 -7.39 21.73 -18.72
N VAL A 249 -6.98 22.59 -17.80
CA VAL A 249 -7.83 23.07 -16.69
C VAL A 249 -9.06 23.88 -17.15
N THR A 250 -9.02 24.44 -18.35
CA THR A 250 -10.15 25.18 -18.94
C THR A 250 -11.23 24.27 -19.51
N ASP A 251 -10.90 23.02 -19.84
CA ASP A 251 -11.80 22.00 -20.35
C ASP A 251 -12.25 21.07 -19.23
N ALA A 252 -13.43 21.30 -18.65
CA ALA A 252 -13.93 20.51 -17.54
C ALA A 252 -14.21 19.03 -17.91
N PRO A 253 -14.82 18.70 -19.05
CA PRO A 253 -14.98 17.33 -19.51
C PRO A 253 -13.66 16.57 -19.61
N GLU A 254 -12.64 17.12 -20.27
CA GLU A 254 -11.36 16.45 -20.47
C GLU A 254 -10.60 16.30 -19.15
N LEU A 255 -10.66 17.29 -18.27
CA LEU A 255 -10.09 17.20 -16.92
C LEU A 255 -10.73 16.07 -16.09
N VAL A 256 -12.07 15.97 -16.07
CA VAL A 256 -12.77 14.89 -15.36
C VAL A 256 -12.45 13.53 -15.96
N LYS A 257 -12.42 13.40 -17.28
CA LYS A 257 -12.07 12.18 -18.00
C LYS A 257 -10.64 11.73 -17.66
N ARG A 258 -9.66 12.65 -17.63
CA ARG A 258 -8.28 12.36 -17.23
C ARG A 258 -8.22 11.87 -15.78
N LEU A 259 -8.84 12.57 -14.84
CA LEU A 259 -8.86 12.18 -13.43
C LEU A 259 -9.57 10.85 -13.21
N ASN A 260 -10.69 10.59 -13.90
CA ASN A 260 -11.37 9.29 -13.87
C ASN A 260 -10.43 8.17 -14.31
N ARG A 261 -9.67 8.36 -15.40
CA ARG A 261 -8.70 7.35 -15.86
C ARG A 261 -7.59 7.12 -14.84
N LEU A 262 -7.01 8.18 -14.28
CA LEU A 262 -5.83 8.10 -13.40
C LEU A 262 -6.18 7.59 -11.99
N LEU A 263 -7.31 7.99 -11.43
CA LEU A 263 -7.67 7.70 -10.04
C LEU A 263 -8.68 6.56 -9.90
N CYS A 264 -9.56 6.40 -10.87
CA CYS A 264 -10.70 5.47 -10.81
C CYS A 264 -10.66 4.42 -11.94
N ALA A 265 -9.57 4.30 -12.71
CA ALA A 265 -9.45 3.38 -13.84
C ALA A 265 -10.60 3.47 -14.87
N GLY A 266 -11.19 4.66 -15.02
CA GLY A 266 -12.31 4.89 -15.93
C GLY A 266 -13.68 4.42 -15.41
N GLN A 267 -13.80 4.05 -14.15
CA GLN A 267 -14.99 3.41 -13.59
C GLN A 267 -16.03 4.38 -13.00
N LEU A 268 -15.78 5.70 -13.01
CA LEU A 268 -16.79 6.64 -12.54
C LEU A 268 -18.04 6.58 -13.42
N SER A 269 -19.22 6.52 -12.80
CA SER A 269 -20.50 6.54 -13.51
C SER A 269 -20.66 7.83 -14.33
N VAL A 270 -21.44 7.77 -15.41
CA VAL A 270 -21.77 8.95 -16.23
C VAL A 270 -22.39 10.06 -15.37
N ALA A 271 -23.28 9.68 -14.44
CA ALA A 271 -23.91 10.63 -13.52
C ALA A 271 -22.89 11.33 -12.61
N THR A 272 -21.94 10.59 -12.04
CA THR A 272 -20.87 11.16 -11.21
C THR A 272 -19.99 12.11 -12.02
N GLN A 273 -19.60 11.71 -13.23
CA GLN A 273 -18.81 12.57 -14.13
C GLN A 273 -19.57 13.88 -14.46
N ALA A 274 -20.86 13.80 -14.76
CA ALA A 274 -21.70 14.97 -15.04
C ALA A 274 -21.77 15.92 -13.83
N LEU A 275 -21.94 15.39 -12.61
CA LEU A 275 -21.91 16.19 -11.38
C LEU A 275 -20.58 16.91 -11.20
N MET A 276 -19.47 16.23 -11.45
CA MET A 276 -18.13 16.83 -11.37
C MET A 276 -17.95 17.95 -12.41
N ILE A 277 -18.34 17.71 -13.65
CA ILE A 277 -18.27 18.71 -14.75
C ILE A 277 -19.10 19.93 -14.42
N ASN A 278 -20.35 19.76 -13.95
CA ASN A 278 -21.23 20.85 -13.55
C ASN A 278 -20.61 21.66 -12.40
N GLY A 279 -20.04 20.96 -11.40
CA GLY A 279 -19.33 21.59 -10.30
C GLY A 279 -18.13 22.43 -10.76
N LEU A 280 -17.36 21.94 -11.73
CA LEU A 280 -16.24 22.68 -12.33
C LEU A 280 -16.72 23.91 -13.09
N ASN A 281 -17.77 23.78 -13.89
CA ASN A 281 -18.32 24.85 -14.70
C ASN A 281 -18.97 25.97 -13.89
N ALA A 282 -19.38 25.70 -12.66
CA ALA A 282 -19.90 26.73 -11.74
C ALA A 282 -18.87 27.82 -11.37
N THR A 283 -17.58 27.59 -11.64
CA THR A 283 -16.53 28.61 -11.51
C THR A 283 -15.81 28.77 -12.84
N ARG A 284 -15.93 29.91 -13.46
CA ARG A 284 -15.24 30.19 -14.72
C ARG A 284 -13.74 30.25 -14.52
N VAL A 285 -13.03 29.46 -15.33
CA VAL A 285 -11.56 29.54 -15.48
C VAL A 285 -11.24 29.65 -16.95
N SER A 286 -10.45 30.64 -17.32
CA SER A 286 -10.02 30.91 -18.70
C SER A 286 -8.51 30.73 -18.84
N ALA A 287 -8.03 30.78 -20.07
CA ALA A 287 -6.60 30.75 -20.34
C ALA A 287 -5.85 31.91 -19.65
N THR A 288 -6.50 33.06 -19.49
CA THR A 288 -5.94 34.26 -18.85
C THR A 288 -6.11 34.30 -17.32
N SER A 289 -6.79 33.30 -16.71
CA SER A 289 -6.90 33.22 -15.26
C SER A 289 -5.52 33.02 -14.63
N SER A 290 -5.33 33.56 -13.41
CA SER A 290 -4.07 33.36 -12.68
C SER A 290 -3.83 31.88 -12.35
N ASP A 291 -2.57 31.49 -12.17
CA ASP A 291 -2.18 30.13 -11.83
C ASP A 291 -2.83 29.66 -10.52
N ALA A 292 -3.00 30.56 -9.55
CA ALA A 292 -3.70 30.26 -8.31
C ALA A 292 -5.17 29.85 -8.54
N VAL A 293 -5.88 30.52 -9.45
CA VAL A 293 -7.26 30.19 -9.82
C VAL A 293 -7.33 28.86 -10.58
N LYS A 294 -6.40 28.63 -11.50
CA LYS A 294 -6.28 27.39 -12.26
C LYS A 294 -5.97 26.21 -11.32
N LEU A 295 -4.99 26.36 -10.46
CA LEU A 295 -4.62 25.35 -9.46
C LEU A 295 -5.79 25.05 -8.51
N ASN A 296 -6.49 26.07 -8.06
CA ASN A 296 -7.66 25.91 -7.20
C ASN A 296 -8.76 25.08 -7.88
N ARG A 297 -8.97 25.21 -9.20
CA ARG A 297 -9.92 24.38 -9.96
C ARG A 297 -9.50 22.91 -9.97
N VAL A 298 -8.22 22.62 -10.20
CA VAL A 298 -7.68 21.24 -10.18
C VAL A 298 -7.80 20.64 -8.77
N VAL A 299 -7.32 21.36 -7.76
CA VAL A 299 -7.16 20.87 -6.40
C VAL A 299 -8.50 20.78 -5.65
N TRP A 300 -9.30 21.83 -5.67
CA TRP A 300 -10.49 21.93 -4.83
C TRP A 300 -11.70 21.13 -5.33
N ARG A 301 -11.93 21.10 -6.63
CA ARG A 301 -13.16 20.52 -7.14
C ARG A 301 -13.00 19.13 -7.74
N CYS A 302 -11.85 18.81 -8.31
CA CYS A 302 -11.64 17.51 -8.92
C CYS A 302 -11.12 16.47 -7.93
N LEU A 303 -10.03 16.81 -7.22
CA LEU A 303 -9.38 15.83 -6.33
C LEU A 303 -10.18 15.63 -5.03
N ARG A 304 -10.87 16.65 -4.54
CA ARG A 304 -11.71 16.54 -3.35
C ARG A 304 -12.92 15.64 -3.57
N GLN A 305 -13.56 15.68 -4.74
CA GLN A 305 -14.70 14.82 -5.07
C GLN A 305 -14.27 13.41 -5.48
N GLY A 306 -13.12 13.25 -6.16
CA GLY A 306 -12.62 11.94 -6.55
C GLY A 306 -12.02 11.09 -5.43
N LEU A 307 -11.71 11.67 -4.27
CA LEU A 307 -11.19 10.96 -3.10
C LEU A 307 -12.29 10.53 -2.11
N SER A 308 -13.52 11.00 -2.30
CA SER A 308 -14.67 10.67 -1.45
C SER A 308 -15.50 9.47 -1.95
N HIS A 309 -15.12 8.89 -3.06
CA HIS A 309 -15.67 7.67 -3.66
C HIS A 309 -14.53 6.64 -3.81
#